data_d3f7663a252b3e186fc04a087d545878
#
_entry.id   d3f7663a252b3e186fc04a087d545878
#
_cell.length_a   1.000
_cell.length_b   1.000
_cell.length_c   1.000
_cell.angle_alpha   90.00
_cell.angle_beta   90.00
_cell.angle_gamma   90.00
#
_symmetry.space_group_name_H-M   'P 1'
#
loop_
_entity.id
_entity.type
_entity.pdbx_description
1 polymer ?
#
loop_
_entity_poly.entity_id
_entity_poly.type
_entity_poly.pdbx_seq_one_letter_code
_entity_poly.pdbx_strand_id
1 'polypeptide(L)'
;MHEHSTEKTFLSLLWLVVPIVLLAGISFCMMFLTGLIASGSFDIFRILENASTYLSLLLGCVAACIYCGIRYFKLHGKHPVMVAAEGIRAVAGATSALLFAWVLIDMISALEAGTFLSGLIVKYAVPAVFLPFLLFLLSGVMALATGFSWGVFGIMLPISVQITQSLNMPTEMIYCCLGAVLSGSVFGDHCSPISDTTILSSAGAQCRHVDHVVSQMPYAIFPEELRH
;
A
#
# COMPACT_ATOMS: atom_id res chain seq x y z
N MET A 1 -12.84 -11.56 -40.14
CA MET A 1 -12.42 -10.27 -39.51
C MET A 1 -12.38 -10.33 -37.98
N HIS A 2 -13.16 -11.19 -37.32
CA HIS A 2 -13.19 -11.38 -35.86
C HIS A 2 -11.98 -12.15 -35.26
N GLU A 3 -11.41 -13.12 -35.97
CA GLU A 3 -10.28 -13.92 -35.47
C GLU A 3 -8.98 -13.10 -35.28
N HIS A 4 -8.69 -12.17 -36.19
CA HIS A 4 -7.48 -11.34 -36.11
C HIS A 4 -7.52 -10.29 -34.98
N SER A 5 -8.72 -9.92 -34.50
CA SER A 5 -8.86 -8.99 -33.37
C SER A 5 -8.65 -9.70 -32.02
N THR A 6 -9.11 -10.95 -31.92
CA THR A 6 -8.97 -11.78 -30.70
C THR A 6 -7.52 -12.17 -30.45
N GLU A 7 -6.77 -12.50 -31.49
CA GLU A 7 -5.37 -12.88 -31.41
C GLU A 7 -4.48 -11.70 -30.94
N LYS A 8 -4.76 -10.49 -31.47
CA LYS A 8 -4.06 -9.26 -31.03
C LYS A 8 -4.37 -8.91 -29.56
N THR A 9 -5.63 -9.09 -29.13
CA THR A 9 -6.06 -8.84 -27.77
C THR A 9 -5.42 -9.86 -26.80
N PHE A 10 -5.36 -11.14 -27.18
CA PHE A 10 -4.70 -12.18 -26.38
C PHE A 10 -3.20 -11.95 -26.24
N LEU A 11 -2.51 -11.57 -27.32
CA LEU A 11 -1.10 -11.20 -27.25
C LEU A 11 -0.86 -9.98 -26.35
N SER A 12 -1.72 -8.97 -26.39
CA SER A 12 -1.58 -7.78 -25.54
C SER A 12 -1.81 -8.10 -24.06
N LEU A 13 -2.73 -9.00 -23.74
CA LEU A 13 -2.94 -9.51 -22.39
C LEU A 13 -1.72 -10.27 -21.85
N LEU A 14 -1.09 -11.12 -22.67
CA LEU A 14 0.13 -11.82 -22.29
C LEU A 14 1.27 -10.87 -21.95
N TRP A 15 1.35 -9.72 -22.61
CA TRP A 15 2.36 -8.69 -22.32
C TRP A 15 2.23 -8.10 -20.92
N LEU A 16 1.03 -8.01 -20.40
CA LEU A 16 0.76 -7.53 -19.05
C LEU A 16 0.92 -8.65 -18.01
N VAL A 17 0.37 -9.83 -18.31
CA VAL A 17 0.29 -10.94 -17.35
C VAL A 17 1.65 -11.58 -17.08
N VAL A 18 2.46 -11.81 -18.13
CA VAL A 18 3.75 -12.51 -17.97
C VAL A 18 4.72 -11.79 -17.03
N PRO A 19 4.96 -10.47 -17.09
CA PRO A 19 5.81 -9.78 -16.11
C PRO A 19 5.30 -9.87 -14.68
N ILE A 20 3.98 -9.82 -14.49
CA ILE A 20 3.36 -9.92 -13.15
C ILE A 20 3.55 -11.32 -12.58
N VAL A 21 3.31 -12.35 -13.39
CA VAL A 21 3.52 -13.75 -12.99
C VAL A 21 4.99 -14.05 -12.71
N LEU A 22 5.91 -13.50 -13.50
CA LEU A 22 7.35 -13.60 -13.26
C LEU A 22 7.75 -12.92 -11.97
N LEU A 23 7.27 -11.68 -11.75
CA LEU A 23 7.53 -10.94 -10.52
C LEU A 23 7.07 -11.75 -9.29
N ALA A 24 5.80 -12.15 -9.28
CA ALA A 24 5.23 -12.90 -8.17
C ALA A 24 5.92 -14.26 -8.00
N GLY A 25 6.04 -15.05 -9.07
CA GLY A 25 6.61 -16.40 -9.02
C GLY A 25 8.06 -16.43 -8.55
N ILE A 26 8.90 -15.54 -9.08
CA ILE A 26 10.30 -15.44 -8.64
C ILE A 26 10.40 -14.93 -7.21
N SER A 27 9.59 -13.93 -6.84
CA SER A 27 9.58 -13.41 -5.45
C SER A 27 9.17 -14.49 -4.45
N PHE A 28 8.13 -15.26 -4.72
CA PHE A 28 7.71 -16.38 -3.85
C PHE A 28 8.76 -17.49 -3.80
N CYS A 29 9.33 -17.87 -4.95
CA CYS A 29 10.38 -18.89 -5.02
C CYS A 29 11.61 -18.48 -4.20
N MET A 30 12.06 -17.22 -4.37
CA MET A 30 13.20 -16.70 -3.63
C MET A 30 12.90 -16.52 -2.14
N MET A 31 11.68 -16.15 -1.77
CA MET A 31 11.26 -16.07 -0.38
C MET A 31 11.31 -17.44 0.29
N PHE A 32 10.84 -18.48 -0.40
CA PHE A 32 10.92 -19.84 0.08
C PHE A 32 12.37 -20.33 0.19
N LEU A 33 13.20 -20.08 -0.83
CA LEU A 33 14.62 -20.48 -0.83
C LEU A 33 15.42 -19.78 0.27
N THR A 34 15.28 -18.47 0.42
CA THR A 34 15.99 -17.71 1.46
C THR A 34 15.57 -18.14 2.85
N GLY A 35 14.29 -18.37 3.07
CA GLY A 35 13.77 -18.87 4.32
C GLY A 35 14.20 -20.31 4.63
N LEU A 36 14.23 -21.20 3.64
CA LEU A 36 14.72 -22.57 3.79
C LEU A 36 16.21 -22.61 4.19
N ILE A 37 17.03 -21.79 3.51
CA ILE A 37 18.47 -21.68 3.81
C ILE A 37 18.67 -21.12 5.22
N ALA A 38 17.92 -20.09 5.60
CA ALA A 38 18.08 -19.44 6.89
C ALA A 38 17.54 -20.27 8.07
N SER A 39 16.41 -20.99 7.85
CA SER A 39 15.80 -21.80 8.91
C SER A 39 16.45 -23.17 9.10
N GLY A 40 17.08 -23.73 8.03
CA GLY A 40 17.61 -25.10 8.04
C GLY A 40 16.56 -26.19 8.32
N SER A 41 15.26 -25.86 8.18
CA SER A 41 14.13 -26.72 8.53
C SER A 41 13.08 -26.65 7.42
N PHE A 42 12.36 -27.75 7.19
CA PHE A 42 11.25 -27.83 6.23
C PHE A 42 9.90 -27.39 6.82
N ASP A 43 9.90 -26.73 7.97
CA ASP A 43 8.70 -26.16 8.56
C ASP A 43 8.33 -24.85 7.86
N ILE A 44 7.14 -24.81 7.25
CA ILE A 44 6.67 -23.67 6.46
C ILE A 44 6.63 -22.37 7.29
N PHE A 45 6.23 -22.44 8.56
CA PHE A 45 6.18 -21.26 9.43
C PHE A 45 7.58 -20.70 9.69
N ARG A 46 8.55 -21.57 9.97
CA ARG A 46 9.95 -21.17 10.16
C ARG A 46 10.58 -20.63 8.88
N ILE A 47 10.23 -21.20 7.73
CA ILE A 47 10.68 -20.71 6.42
C ILE A 47 10.18 -19.30 6.18
N LEU A 48 8.87 -19.04 6.40
CA LEU A 48 8.28 -17.71 6.19
C LEU A 48 8.80 -16.66 7.18
N GLU A 49 9.01 -17.04 8.44
CA GLU A 49 9.54 -16.16 9.48
C GLU A 49 10.98 -15.70 9.18
N ASN A 50 11.82 -16.60 8.64
CA ASN A 50 13.21 -16.33 8.33
C ASN A 50 13.46 -15.92 6.86
N ALA A 51 12.40 -15.74 6.06
CA ALA A 51 12.52 -15.35 4.67
C ALA A 51 12.97 -13.89 4.52
N SER A 52 13.92 -13.66 3.62
CA SER A 52 14.36 -12.31 3.26
C SER A 52 13.43 -11.71 2.21
N THR A 53 12.33 -11.09 2.67
CA THR A 53 11.28 -10.53 1.80
C THR A 53 11.81 -9.47 0.85
N TYR A 54 12.64 -8.53 1.34
CA TYR A 54 13.18 -7.46 0.50
C TYR A 54 14.08 -7.97 -0.62
N LEU A 55 14.94 -8.95 -0.35
CA LEU A 55 15.82 -9.55 -1.34
C LEU A 55 15.03 -10.32 -2.39
N SER A 56 14.01 -11.04 -1.95
CA SER A 56 13.13 -11.83 -2.82
C SER A 56 12.35 -10.93 -3.78
N LEU A 57 11.77 -9.83 -3.29
CA LEU A 57 11.09 -8.84 -4.11
C LEU A 57 12.06 -8.13 -5.07
N LEU A 58 13.24 -7.76 -4.61
CA LEU A 58 14.25 -7.13 -5.46
C LEU A 58 14.60 -8.02 -6.66
N LEU A 59 14.86 -9.31 -6.42
CA LEU A 59 15.20 -10.26 -7.47
C LEU A 59 14.04 -10.48 -8.43
N GLY A 60 12.81 -10.56 -7.92
CA GLY A 60 11.59 -10.63 -8.74
C GLY A 60 11.42 -9.40 -9.62
N CYS A 61 11.61 -8.19 -9.08
CA CYS A 61 11.57 -6.94 -9.84
C CYS A 61 12.65 -6.90 -10.94
N VAL A 62 13.89 -7.25 -10.60
CA VAL A 62 15.01 -7.26 -11.57
C VAL A 62 14.71 -8.23 -12.71
N ALA A 63 14.23 -9.44 -12.42
CA ALA A 63 13.89 -10.42 -13.44
C ALA A 63 12.75 -9.93 -14.34
N ALA A 64 11.68 -9.35 -13.78
CA ALA A 64 10.60 -8.77 -14.56
C ALA A 64 11.08 -7.61 -15.44
N CYS A 65 11.92 -6.72 -14.92
CA CYS A 65 12.52 -5.61 -15.68
C CYS A 65 13.40 -6.11 -16.83
N ILE A 66 14.24 -7.14 -16.61
CA ILE A 66 15.07 -7.74 -17.65
C ILE A 66 14.17 -8.34 -18.75
N TYR A 67 13.14 -9.10 -18.37
CA TYR A 67 12.19 -9.67 -19.33
C TYR A 67 11.52 -8.58 -20.17
N CYS A 68 10.96 -7.54 -19.53
CA CYS A 68 10.33 -6.42 -20.22
C CYS A 68 11.31 -5.69 -21.14
N GLY A 69 12.53 -5.44 -20.68
CA GLY A 69 13.58 -4.78 -21.45
C GLY A 69 13.97 -5.56 -22.70
N ILE A 70 14.22 -6.87 -22.60
CA ILE A 70 14.55 -7.75 -23.73
C ILE A 70 13.40 -7.79 -24.73
N ARG A 71 12.17 -7.91 -24.27
CA ARG A 71 10.99 -7.97 -25.14
C ARG A 71 10.75 -6.64 -25.84
N TYR A 72 10.87 -5.52 -25.12
CA TYR A 72 10.74 -4.18 -25.71
C TYR A 72 11.78 -3.95 -26.80
N PHE A 73 13.04 -4.29 -26.54
CA PHE A 73 14.12 -4.18 -27.53
C PHE A 73 13.85 -5.01 -28.80
N LYS A 74 13.40 -6.26 -28.63
CA LYS A 74 13.09 -7.14 -29.76
C LYS A 74 11.95 -6.63 -30.65
N LEU A 75 10.98 -5.89 -30.07
CA LEU A 75 9.80 -5.43 -30.81
C LEU A 75 9.99 -4.06 -31.45
N HIS A 76 10.67 -3.15 -30.77
CA HIS A 76 10.76 -1.75 -31.20
C HIS A 76 12.14 -1.36 -31.72
N GLY A 77 13.17 -2.22 -31.56
CA GLY A 77 14.55 -1.91 -31.96
C GLY A 77 15.17 -0.70 -31.26
N LYS A 78 14.49 -0.15 -30.23
CA LYS A 78 14.93 1.01 -29.47
C LYS A 78 15.51 0.59 -28.12
N HIS A 79 16.46 1.36 -27.60
CA HIS A 79 17.05 1.09 -26.30
C HIS A 79 15.99 1.19 -25.17
N PRO A 80 15.86 0.19 -24.31
CA PRO A 80 14.88 0.16 -23.21
C PRO A 80 15.15 1.22 -22.13
N VAL A 81 16.33 1.84 -22.15
CA VAL A 81 16.76 2.86 -21.15
C VAL A 81 15.82 4.06 -21.10
N MET A 82 15.30 4.52 -22.25
CA MET A 82 14.34 5.65 -22.26
C MET A 82 13.03 5.28 -21.56
N VAL A 83 12.51 4.09 -21.80
CA VAL A 83 11.28 3.60 -21.18
C VAL A 83 11.48 3.39 -19.67
N ALA A 84 12.65 2.87 -19.28
CA ALA A 84 13.01 2.75 -17.87
C ALA A 84 13.08 4.14 -17.19
N ALA A 85 13.67 5.15 -17.86
CA ALA A 85 13.72 6.50 -17.33
C ALA A 85 12.33 7.14 -17.17
N GLU A 86 11.42 6.91 -18.11
CA GLU A 86 10.01 7.34 -18.01
C GLU A 86 9.30 6.65 -16.85
N GLY A 87 9.50 5.34 -16.69
CA GLY A 87 8.98 4.58 -15.56
C GLY A 87 9.48 5.10 -14.22
N ILE A 88 10.78 5.37 -14.09
CA ILE A 88 11.38 5.96 -12.89
C ILE A 88 10.75 7.33 -12.59
N ARG A 89 10.58 8.18 -13.60
CA ARG A 89 9.94 9.49 -13.44
C ARG A 89 8.49 9.37 -12.98
N ALA A 90 7.76 8.39 -13.51
CA ALA A 90 6.35 8.16 -13.15
C ALA A 90 6.18 7.80 -11.66
N VAL A 91 7.12 7.00 -11.09
CA VAL A 91 7.04 6.57 -9.69
C VAL A 91 7.84 7.46 -8.72
N ALA A 92 8.66 8.39 -9.24
CA ALA A 92 9.54 9.23 -8.41
C ALA A 92 8.77 10.05 -7.36
N GLY A 93 7.58 10.57 -7.71
CA GLY A 93 6.72 11.32 -6.79
C GLY A 93 6.28 10.45 -5.60
N ALA A 94 5.74 9.28 -5.86
CA ALA A 94 5.30 8.35 -4.83
C ALA A 94 6.48 7.86 -3.95
N THR A 95 7.62 7.55 -4.58
CA THR A 95 8.81 7.11 -3.86
C THR A 95 9.37 8.21 -2.96
N SER A 96 9.42 9.47 -3.44
CA SER A 96 9.88 10.60 -2.62
C SER A 96 8.94 10.84 -1.43
N ALA A 97 7.63 10.74 -1.62
CA ALA A 97 6.66 10.86 -0.53
C ALA A 97 6.88 9.80 0.56
N LEU A 98 7.15 8.54 0.18
CA LEU A 98 7.49 7.47 1.11
C LEU A 98 8.78 7.75 1.89
N LEU A 99 9.83 8.24 1.22
CA LEU A 99 11.09 8.59 1.87
C LEU A 99 10.90 9.71 2.91
N PHE A 100 10.14 10.76 2.56
CA PHE A 100 9.80 11.82 3.52
C PHE A 100 8.93 11.31 4.68
N ALA A 101 8.00 10.39 4.41
CA ALA A 101 7.20 9.76 5.46
C ALA A 101 8.09 9.00 6.46
N TRP A 102 9.10 8.26 6.02
CA TRP A 102 10.04 7.57 6.91
C TRP A 102 10.82 8.55 7.80
N VAL A 103 11.35 9.63 7.22
CA VAL A 103 12.01 10.68 8.00
C VAL A 103 11.06 11.29 9.03
N LEU A 104 9.80 11.53 8.66
CA LEU A 104 8.77 12.05 9.57
C LEU A 104 8.47 11.07 10.71
N ILE A 105 8.40 9.77 10.45
CA ILE A 105 8.21 8.73 11.47
C ILE A 105 9.34 8.77 12.49
N ASP A 106 10.58 8.86 12.04
CA ASP A 106 11.75 8.95 12.93
C ASP A 106 11.69 10.22 13.79
N MET A 107 11.32 11.36 13.21
CA MET A 107 11.16 12.62 13.95
C MET A 107 10.01 12.56 14.97
N ILE A 108 8.86 12.00 14.61
CA ILE A 108 7.70 11.82 15.50
C ILE A 108 8.06 10.91 16.66
N SER A 109 8.80 9.85 16.40
CA SER A 109 9.29 8.92 17.42
C SER A 109 10.29 9.59 18.36
N ALA A 110 11.22 10.39 17.83
CA ALA A 110 12.19 11.13 18.61
C ALA A 110 11.56 12.24 19.49
N LEU A 111 10.43 12.80 19.06
CA LEU A 111 9.66 13.78 19.82
C LEU A 111 8.72 13.14 20.85
N GLU A 112 8.67 11.82 20.92
CA GLU A 112 7.75 11.08 21.81
C GLU A 112 6.29 11.56 21.68
N ALA A 113 5.87 11.86 20.44
CA ALA A 113 4.55 12.43 20.17
C ALA A 113 3.40 11.57 20.69
N GLY A 114 3.54 10.25 20.67
CA GLY A 114 2.56 9.33 21.25
C GLY A 114 2.45 9.47 22.78
N THR A 115 3.57 9.64 23.47
CA THR A 115 3.59 9.88 24.93
C THR A 115 2.93 11.21 25.28
N PHE A 116 3.18 12.26 24.51
CA PHE A 116 2.52 13.55 24.67
C PHE A 116 1.01 13.45 24.46
N LEU A 117 0.56 12.78 23.39
CA LEU A 117 -0.86 12.58 23.10
C LEU A 117 -1.55 11.73 24.18
N SER A 118 -0.90 10.68 24.67
CA SER A 118 -1.44 9.88 25.78
C SER A 118 -1.62 10.73 27.05
N GLY A 119 -0.69 11.63 27.34
CA GLY A 119 -0.81 12.59 28.44
C GLY A 119 -2.01 13.52 28.28
N LEU A 120 -2.32 13.97 27.06
CA LEU A 120 -3.53 14.75 26.78
C LEU A 120 -4.81 13.93 27.00
N ILE A 121 -4.84 12.66 26.54
CA ILE A 121 -5.97 11.76 26.72
C ILE A 121 -6.28 11.57 28.21
N VAL A 122 -5.24 11.35 29.04
CA VAL A 122 -5.37 11.25 30.49
C VAL A 122 -5.84 12.58 31.10
N LYS A 123 -5.23 13.70 30.71
CA LYS A 123 -5.55 15.04 31.21
C LYS A 123 -7.01 15.42 30.97
N TYR A 124 -7.56 15.09 29.83
CA TYR A 124 -8.96 15.38 29.47
C TYR A 124 -9.91 14.25 29.81
N ALA A 125 -9.44 13.23 30.54
CA ALA A 125 -10.23 12.07 30.97
C ALA A 125 -11.01 11.43 29.81
N VAL A 126 -10.41 11.34 28.63
CA VAL A 126 -11.04 10.70 27.46
C VAL A 126 -11.17 9.20 27.74
N PRO A 127 -12.40 8.63 27.72
CA PRO A 127 -12.54 7.19 27.96
C PRO A 127 -11.79 6.38 26.88
N ALA A 128 -11.01 5.39 27.32
CA ALA A 128 -10.18 4.56 26.45
C ALA A 128 -10.98 3.89 25.31
N VAL A 129 -12.24 3.61 25.55
CA VAL A 129 -13.18 3.03 24.57
C VAL A 129 -13.36 3.92 23.33
N PHE A 130 -13.21 5.23 23.44
CA PHE A 130 -13.32 6.16 22.31
C PHE A 130 -12.03 6.28 21.50
N LEU A 131 -10.91 5.73 21.97
CA LEU A 131 -9.63 5.87 21.30
C LEU A 131 -9.61 5.29 19.89
N PRO A 132 -10.14 4.06 19.61
CA PRO A 132 -10.22 3.54 18.25
C PRO A 132 -11.01 4.47 17.32
N PHE A 133 -12.14 5.03 17.80
CA PHE A 133 -12.94 5.97 17.01
C PHE A 133 -12.16 7.26 16.66
N LEU A 134 -11.46 7.84 17.65
CA LEU A 134 -10.64 9.02 17.41
C LEU A 134 -9.50 8.75 16.42
N LEU A 135 -8.84 7.60 16.55
CA LEU A 135 -7.77 7.19 15.64
C LEU A 135 -8.30 6.93 14.22
N PHE A 136 -9.48 6.32 14.09
CA PHE A 136 -10.15 6.15 12.82
C PHE A 136 -10.43 7.49 12.14
N LEU A 137 -11.07 8.41 12.88
CA LEU A 137 -11.45 9.72 12.37
C LEU A 137 -10.21 10.54 11.95
N LEU A 138 -9.18 10.56 12.80
CA LEU A 138 -7.96 11.32 12.54
C LEU A 138 -7.21 10.76 11.33
N SER A 139 -7.05 9.44 11.26
CA SER A 139 -6.43 8.77 10.11
C SER A 139 -7.24 8.98 8.83
N GLY A 140 -8.58 8.95 8.92
CA GLY A 140 -9.47 9.20 7.80
C GLY A 140 -9.35 10.62 7.27
N VAL A 141 -9.35 11.63 8.14
CA VAL A 141 -9.18 13.04 7.74
C VAL A 141 -7.79 13.26 7.13
N MET A 142 -6.74 12.69 7.71
CA MET A 142 -5.39 12.79 7.14
C MET A 142 -5.30 12.15 5.76
N ALA A 143 -5.86 10.95 5.58
CA ALA A 143 -5.86 10.25 4.30
C ALA A 143 -6.72 10.96 3.25
N LEU A 144 -7.88 11.50 3.64
CA LEU A 144 -8.71 12.34 2.77
C LEU A 144 -7.95 13.56 2.26
N ALA A 145 -7.21 14.24 3.15
CA ALA A 145 -6.46 15.44 2.83
C ALA A 145 -5.20 15.17 2.00
N THR A 146 -4.58 14.01 2.17
CA THR A 146 -3.34 13.65 1.45
C THR A 146 -3.59 12.83 0.19
N GLY A 147 -4.71 12.10 0.12
CA GLY A 147 -5.00 11.12 -0.93
C GLY A 147 -4.05 9.93 -0.94
N PHE A 148 -3.46 9.59 0.23
CA PHE A 148 -2.40 8.59 0.31
C PHE A 148 -2.42 7.82 1.63
N SER A 149 -3.13 6.69 1.66
CA SER A 149 -3.31 5.85 2.87
C SER A 149 -1.99 5.31 3.42
N TRP A 150 -1.04 4.91 2.57
CA TRP A 150 0.25 4.35 3.01
C TRP A 150 1.10 5.33 3.84
N GLY A 151 1.10 6.61 3.46
CA GLY A 151 1.78 7.64 4.23
C GLY A 151 1.15 7.82 5.61
N VAL A 152 -0.19 7.76 5.69
CA VAL A 152 -0.92 7.84 6.95
C VAL A 152 -0.66 6.61 7.83
N PHE A 153 -0.58 5.40 7.26
CA PHE A 153 -0.16 4.20 8.00
C PHE A 153 1.20 4.41 8.66
N GLY A 154 2.17 4.89 7.88
CA GLY A 154 3.52 5.12 8.37
C GLY A 154 3.58 6.05 9.58
N ILE A 155 2.73 7.06 9.63
CA ILE A 155 2.69 8.05 10.71
C ILE A 155 1.81 7.58 11.88
N MET A 156 0.59 7.13 11.59
CA MET A 156 -0.41 6.90 12.63
C MET A 156 -0.27 5.55 13.35
N LEU A 157 0.27 4.50 12.71
CA LEU A 157 0.48 3.23 13.39
C LEU A 157 1.49 3.32 14.54
N PRO A 158 2.70 3.91 14.37
CA PRO A 158 3.62 4.12 15.50
C PRO A 158 3.02 4.97 16.62
N ILE A 159 2.31 6.05 16.28
CA ILE A 159 1.64 6.90 17.25
C ILE A 159 0.58 6.10 18.05
N SER A 160 -0.24 5.32 17.35
CA SER A 160 -1.25 4.45 17.98
C SER A 160 -0.64 3.46 18.95
N VAL A 161 0.49 2.80 18.56
CA VAL A 161 1.20 1.88 19.45
C VAL A 161 1.76 2.60 20.68
N GLN A 162 2.40 3.76 20.51
CA GLN A 162 2.93 4.54 21.64
C GLN A 162 1.84 4.97 22.62
N ILE A 163 0.68 5.45 22.12
CA ILE A 163 -0.45 5.83 22.96
C ILE A 163 -0.97 4.62 23.76
N THR A 164 -1.22 3.50 23.09
CA THR A 164 -1.80 2.31 23.73
C THR A 164 -0.85 1.70 24.76
N GLN A 165 0.45 1.70 24.49
CA GLN A 165 1.48 1.25 25.42
C GLN A 165 1.60 2.19 26.64
N SER A 166 1.61 3.51 26.44
CA SER A 166 1.69 4.50 27.51
C SER A 166 0.49 4.44 28.45
N LEU A 167 -0.68 4.06 27.94
CA LEU A 167 -1.91 3.88 28.70
C LEU A 167 -2.05 2.46 29.29
N ASN A 168 -1.06 1.59 29.12
CA ASN A 168 -1.09 0.18 29.55
C ASN A 168 -2.37 -0.56 29.12
N MET A 169 -2.78 -0.38 27.86
CA MET A 169 -4.01 -0.97 27.34
C MET A 169 -3.88 -2.48 27.13
N PRO A 170 -4.99 -3.25 27.27
CA PRO A 170 -4.99 -4.68 26.95
C PRO A 170 -4.73 -4.89 25.44
N THR A 171 -4.16 -6.05 25.10
CA THR A 171 -3.75 -6.39 23.73
C THR A 171 -4.89 -6.29 22.71
N GLU A 172 -6.10 -6.68 23.11
CA GLU A 172 -7.30 -6.58 22.28
C GLU A 172 -7.62 -5.13 21.88
N MET A 173 -7.43 -4.19 22.81
CA MET A 173 -7.63 -2.78 22.53
C MET A 173 -6.55 -2.22 21.60
N ILE A 174 -5.31 -2.71 21.73
CA ILE A 174 -4.22 -2.35 20.80
C ILE A 174 -4.60 -2.76 19.37
N TYR A 175 -5.08 -3.99 19.18
CA TYR A 175 -5.53 -4.44 17.85
C TYR A 175 -6.71 -3.64 17.32
N CYS A 176 -7.67 -3.27 18.17
CA CYS A 176 -8.77 -2.38 17.79
C CYS A 176 -8.26 -1.01 17.32
N CYS A 177 -7.29 -0.43 18.01
CA CYS A 177 -6.69 0.87 17.65
C CYS A 177 -5.92 0.79 16.33
N LEU A 178 -5.13 -0.28 16.12
CA LEU A 178 -4.41 -0.49 14.87
C LEU A 178 -5.39 -0.71 13.70
N GLY A 179 -6.43 -1.54 13.90
CA GLY A 179 -7.48 -1.74 12.91
C GLY A 179 -8.23 -0.44 12.57
N ALA A 180 -8.47 0.41 13.56
CA ALA A 180 -9.09 1.72 13.37
C ALA A 180 -8.22 2.66 12.52
N VAL A 181 -6.91 2.69 12.75
CA VAL A 181 -5.96 3.47 11.93
C VAL A 181 -5.97 2.97 10.49
N LEU A 182 -5.88 1.66 10.28
CA LEU A 182 -5.86 1.07 8.95
C LEU A 182 -7.17 1.35 8.19
N SER A 183 -8.30 1.07 8.81
CA SER A 183 -9.62 1.27 8.18
C SER A 183 -9.94 2.75 7.94
N GLY A 184 -9.61 3.62 8.90
CA GLY A 184 -9.78 5.05 8.74
C GLY A 184 -8.94 5.63 7.60
N SER A 185 -7.68 5.21 7.49
CA SER A 185 -6.81 5.67 6.41
C SER A 185 -7.30 5.20 5.04
N VAL A 186 -7.72 3.94 4.92
CA VAL A 186 -8.30 3.42 3.66
C VAL A 186 -9.60 4.13 3.32
N PHE A 187 -10.47 4.35 4.30
CA PHE A 187 -11.72 5.09 4.12
C PHE A 187 -11.45 6.51 3.60
N GLY A 188 -10.53 7.24 4.25
CA GLY A 188 -10.19 8.60 3.83
C GLY A 188 -9.59 8.67 2.43
N ASP A 189 -8.72 7.74 2.08
CA ASP A 189 -8.13 7.61 0.75
C ASP A 189 -9.19 7.35 -0.33
N HIS A 190 -10.12 6.41 -0.08
CA HIS A 190 -11.23 6.12 -0.99
C HIS A 190 -12.19 7.31 -1.17
N CYS A 191 -12.36 8.15 -0.16
CA CYS A 191 -13.18 9.35 -0.26
C CYS A 191 -12.43 10.54 -0.88
N SER A 192 -11.12 10.44 -1.05
CA SER A 192 -10.29 11.55 -1.52
C SER A 192 -10.34 11.74 -3.02
N PRO A 193 -10.66 12.95 -3.50
CA PRO A 193 -10.59 13.26 -4.92
C PRO A 193 -9.15 13.37 -5.46
N ILE A 194 -8.16 13.49 -4.59
CA ILE A 194 -6.75 13.60 -4.98
C ILE A 194 -6.00 12.27 -4.81
N SER A 195 -6.70 11.19 -4.45
CA SER A 195 -6.10 9.86 -4.33
C SER A 195 -5.61 9.36 -5.68
N ASP A 196 -4.38 8.83 -5.69
CA ASP A 196 -3.77 8.21 -6.87
C ASP A 196 -4.57 6.99 -7.34
N THR A 197 -5.11 6.19 -6.41
CA THR A 197 -5.97 5.04 -6.73
C THR A 197 -7.27 5.46 -7.39
N THR A 198 -7.90 6.56 -6.93
CA THR A 198 -9.12 7.12 -7.50
C THR A 198 -8.85 7.71 -8.90
N ILE A 199 -7.72 8.40 -9.07
CA ILE A 199 -7.29 8.93 -10.37
C ILE A 199 -7.07 7.79 -11.38
N LEU A 200 -6.32 6.75 -10.99
CA LEU A 200 -6.03 5.60 -11.84
C LEU A 200 -7.30 4.81 -12.19
N SER A 201 -8.22 4.64 -11.23
CA SER A 201 -9.49 3.94 -11.44
C SER A 201 -10.39 4.68 -12.44
N SER A 202 -10.51 6.00 -12.29
CA SER A 202 -11.30 6.82 -13.22
C SER A 202 -10.71 6.81 -14.64
N ALA A 203 -9.38 6.88 -14.76
CA ALA A 203 -8.69 6.77 -16.03
C ALA A 203 -8.87 5.38 -16.67
N GLY A 204 -8.76 4.32 -15.89
CA GLY A 204 -8.97 2.94 -16.34
C GLY A 204 -10.41 2.68 -16.78
N ALA A 205 -11.39 3.24 -16.09
CA ALA A 205 -12.82 3.18 -16.44
C ALA A 205 -13.22 4.14 -17.58
N GLN A 206 -12.31 5.00 -18.04
CA GLN A 206 -12.55 6.02 -19.07
C GLN A 206 -13.74 6.94 -18.73
N CYS A 207 -13.94 7.23 -17.46
CA CYS A 207 -14.97 8.14 -16.98
C CYS A 207 -14.38 9.46 -16.46
N ARG A 208 -15.22 10.48 -16.29
CA ARG A 208 -14.76 11.74 -15.69
C ARG A 208 -14.39 11.50 -14.23
N HIS A 209 -13.23 12.01 -13.82
CA HIS A 209 -12.70 11.83 -12.47
C HIS A 209 -13.70 12.23 -11.37
N VAL A 210 -14.37 13.39 -11.55
CA VAL A 210 -15.37 13.89 -10.59
C VAL A 210 -16.58 12.95 -10.47
N ASP A 211 -17.04 12.40 -11.60
CA ASP A 211 -18.19 11.48 -11.60
C ASP A 211 -17.82 10.17 -10.87
N HIS A 212 -16.57 9.70 -11.04
CA HIS A 212 -16.06 8.54 -10.32
C HIS A 212 -16.04 8.79 -8.81
N VAL A 213 -15.46 9.90 -8.36
CA VAL A 213 -15.42 10.28 -6.94
C VAL A 213 -16.80 10.33 -6.32
N VAL A 214 -17.75 11.02 -6.97
CA VAL A 214 -19.12 11.17 -6.48
C VAL A 214 -19.84 9.81 -6.42
N SER A 215 -19.65 8.94 -7.43
CA SER A 215 -20.27 7.62 -7.44
C SER A 215 -19.64 6.65 -6.44
N GLN A 216 -18.36 6.79 -6.11
CA GLN A 216 -17.65 5.93 -5.16
C GLN A 216 -17.99 6.26 -3.70
N MET A 217 -18.27 7.55 -3.38
CA MET A 217 -18.51 8.00 -2.01
C MET A 217 -19.64 7.25 -1.27
N PRO A 218 -20.82 7.03 -1.86
CA PRO A 218 -21.87 6.26 -1.20
C PRO A 218 -21.43 4.84 -0.82
N TYR A 219 -20.66 4.18 -1.69
CA TYR A 219 -20.14 2.83 -1.41
C TYR A 219 -19.09 2.81 -0.29
N ALA A 220 -18.32 3.88 -0.14
CA ALA A 220 -17.37 4.00 0.96
C ALA A 220 -18.07 4.25 2.30
N ILE A 221 -19.17 5.02 2.31
CA ILE A 221 -19.91 5.40 3.52
C ILE A 221 -20.93 4.33 3.94
N PHE A 222 -21.62 3.70 2.98
CA PHE A 222 -22.71 2.74 3.21
C PHE A 222 -22.45 1.41 2.51
N PRO A 223 -21.45 0.60 2.95
CA PRO A 223 -21.03 -0.60 2.21
C PRO A 223 -22.09 -1.73 2.21
N GLU A 224 -23.06 -1.72 3.13
CA GLU A 224 -24.05 -2.80 3.28
C GLU A 224 -25.41 -2.50 2.65
N GLU A 225 -25.85 -1.24 2.58
CA GLU A 225 -27.20 -0.89 2.11
C GLU A 225 -27.35 -0.87 0.57
N LEU A 226 -26.25 -0.89 -0.19
CA LEU A 226 -26.26 -0.83 -1.65
C LEU A 226 -26.17 -2.21 -2.33
N ARG A 227 -26.31 -3.32 -1.56
CA ARG A 227 -26.32 -4.69 -2.09
C ARG A 227 -27.71 -5.20 -2.53
N HIS A 228 -28.72 -4.33 -2.55
CA HIS A 228 -30.09 -4.71 -2.96
C HIS A 228 -30.51 -4.01 -4.24
#